data_8de2599923aea272a0a6b5902ab22aab
#
_entry.id   8de2599923aea272a0a6b5902ab22aab
#
_cell.length_a   1.000
_cell.length_b   1.000
_cell.length_c   1.000
_cell.angle_alpha   90.00
_cell.angle_beta   90.00
_cell.angle_gamma   90.00
#
_symmetry.space_group_name_H-M   'P 1'
#
loop_
_entity.id
_entity.type
_entity.pdbx_description
1 polymer ?
#
loop_
_entity_poly.entity_id
_entity_poly.type
_entity_poly.pdbx_seq_one_letter_code
_entity_poly.pdbx_strand_id
1 'polypeptide(L)'
;MVKNLTVMILALTVGLLTVPAFAADVAVKWQDPAKFTDIDPADQDKDKFEAHLFKSFDNIFAELARELPENYHWQITVTDLDLAGEVRPRPNGQPLRKIESGYRPAITFEYKLMDSKNVLVKQDTVDLKDPTFLSRSPQLLGVNTKPFPYEEYMIRQWFDQQQYQKVLPRK
;
A
#
# COMPACT_ATOMS: atom_id res chain seq x y z
N MET A 1 -62.59 -21.57 -45.49
CA MET A 1 -62.31 -21.38 -44.07
C MET A 1 -60.82 -21.59 -43.84
N VAL A 2 -60.06 -20.53 -43.72
CA VAL A 2 -58.59 -20.57 -43.50
C VAL A 2 -58.37 -20.19 -42.06
N LYS A 3 -57.86 -21.13 -41.23
CA LYS A 3 -57.50 -20.88 -39.81
C LYS A 3 -56.11 -20.28 -39.74
N ASN A 4 -56.02 -19.02 -39.34
CA ASN A 4 -54.74 -18.34 -39.06
C ASN A 4 -54.19 -18.87 -37.72
N LEU A 5 -53.04 -19.53 -37.76
CA LEU A 5 -52.29 -19.98 -36.61
C LEU A 5 -51.27 -18.88 -36.23
N THR A 6 -51.60 -18.11 -35.22
CA THR A 6 -50.68 -17.07 -34.68
C THR A 6 -49.64 -17.73 -33.77
N VAL A 7 -48.42 -17.83 -34.23
CA VAL A 7 -47.28 -18.29 -33.43
C VAL A 7 -46.77 -17.12 -32.59
N MET A 8 -46.96 -17.22 -31.28
CA MET A 8 -46.49 -16.26 -30.31
C MET A 8 -45.04 -16.65 -29.90
N ILE A 9 -44.03 -15.91 -30.40
CA ILE A 9 -42.63 -16.11 -30.04
C ILE A 9 -42.39 -15.39 -28.70
N LEU A 10 -42.21 -16.16 -27.62
CA LEU A 10 -41.83 -15.66 -26.31
C LEU A 10 -40.31 -15.42 -26.30
N ALA A 11 -39.86 -14.16 -26.45
CA ALA A 11 -38.48 -13.79 -26.35
C ALA A 11 -38.07 -13.84 -24.88
N LEU A 12 -37.27 -14.83 -24.50
CA LEU A 12 -36.67 -14.96 -23.19
C LEU A 12 -35.43 -14.02 -23.10
N THR A 13 -35.61 -12.82 -22.56
CA THR A 13 -34.50 -11.89 -22.27
C THR A 13 -33.75 -12.39 -21.06
N VAL A 14 -32.61 -13.05 -21.27
CA VAL A 14 -31.62 -13.35 -20.21
C VAL A 14 -30.96 -12.04 -19.81
N GLY A 15 -31.42 -11.41 -18.73
CA GLY A 15 -30.76 -10.28 -18.11
C GLY A 15 -29.39 -10.72 -17.57
N LEU A 16 -28.32 -10.28 -18.20
CA LEU A 16 -26.97 -10.37 -17.61
C LEU A 16 -26.96 -9.52 -16.33
N LEU A 17 -27.00 -10.18 -15.19
CA LEU A 17 -26.72 -9.54 -13.90
C LEU A 17 -25.21 -9.23 -13.89
N THR A 18 -24.85 -7.98 -14.22
CA THR A 18 -23.48 -7.48 -14.02
C THR A 18 -23.28 -7.31 -12.52
N VAL A 19 -22.58 -8.25 -11.91
CA VAL A 19 -22.07 -8.10 -10.53
C VAL A 19 -21.01 -6.99 -10.59
N PRO A 20 -21.12 -5.90 -9.80
CA PRO A 20 -20.07 -4.90 -9.75
C PRO A 20 -18.77 -5.57 -9.28
N ALA A 21 -17.72 -5.48 -10.08
CA ALA A 21 -16.41 -5.91 -9.70
C ALA A 21 -15.83 -4.88 -8.73
N PHE A 22 -15.57 -5.31 -7.49
CA PHE A 22 -14.90 -4.48 -6.50
C PHE A 22 -13.39 -4.69 -6.61
N ALA A 23 -12.61 -3.60 -6.61
CA ALA A 23 -11.15 -3.69 -6.45
C ALA A 23 -10.81 -4.46 -5.17
N ALA A 24 -9.62 -5.07 -5.12
CA ALA A 24 -9.16 -5.65 -3.87
C ALA A 24 -9.16 -4.59 -2.77
N ASP A 25 -9.58 -4.95 -1.58
CA ASP A 25 -9.53 -4.09 -0.40
C ASP A 25 -8.27 -4.37 0.44
N VAL A 26 -7.83 -3.35 1.18
CA VAL A 26 -6.71 -3.47 2.11
C VAL A 26 -7.10 -2.90 3.46
N ALA A 27 -6.73 -3.61 4.52
CA ALA A 27 -6.81 -3.14 5.89
C ALA A 27 -5.41 -3.06 6.48
N VAL A 28 -4.97 -1.86 6.88
CA VAL A 28 -3.66 -1.64 7.50
C VAL A 28 -3.85 -1.39 8.99
N LYS A 29 -3.12 -2.14 9.81
CA LYS A 29 -3.04 -1.96 11.26
C LYS A 29 -1.63 -1.51 11.63
N TRP A 30 -1.53 -0.48 12.46
CA TRP A 30 -0.29 0.03 13.05
C TRP A 30 -0.16 -0.52 14.47
N GLN A 31 0.79 -1.43 14.69
CA GLN A 31 0.94 -2.10 15.97
C GLN A 31 1.98 -1.39 16.83
N ASP A 32 1.55 -0.84 17.97
CA ASP A 32 2.41 -0.17 18.95
C ASP A 32 3.34 0.92 18.35
N PRO A 33 2.83 1.95 17.64
CA PRO A 33 3.67 2.93 16.94
C PRO A 33 4.68 3.65 17.87
N ALA A 34 4.39 3.74 19.15
CA ALA A 34 5.31 4.33 20.13
C ALA A 34 6.63 3.55 20.30
N LYS A 35 6.72 2.33 19.74
CA LYS A 35 7.91 1.48 19.76
C LYS A 35 8.64 1.45 18.42
N PHE A 36 8.14 2.12 17.39
CA PHE A 36 8.78 2.16 16.08
C PHE A 36 10.16 2.79 16.16
N THR A 37 11.05 2.32 15.29
CA THR A 37 12.47 2.69 15.30
C THR A 37 12.66 4.20 15.15
N ASP A 38 12.05 4.83 14.13
CA ASP A 38 12.08 6.28 13.95
C ASP A 38 10.87 6.79 13.16
N ILE A 39 9.95 7.44 13.88
CA ILE A 39 8.86 8.25 13.33
C ILE A 39 8.83 9.62 14.01
N ASP A 40 10.01 10.18 14.29
CA ASP A 40 10.15 11.47 14.96
C ASP A 40 9.58 12.60 14.07
N PRO A 41 8.62 13.39 14.58
CA PRO A 41 7.98 14.49 13.83
C PRO A 41 8.87 15.72 13.64
N ALA A 42 10.07 15.76 14.22
CA ALA A 42 10.92 16.94 14.30
C ALA A 42 10.23 18.12 15.02
N ASP A 43 10.01 19.24 14.32
CA ASP A 43 9.33 20.43 14.85
C ASP A 43 7.81 20.44 14.64
N GLN A 44 7.25 19.36 14.09
CA GLN A 44 5.82 19.27 13.82
C GLN A 44 5.04 18.78 15.07
N ASP A 45 3.77 19.12 15.11
CA ASP A 45 2.85 18.53 16.08
C ASP A 45 2.79 17.00 15.89
N LYS A 46 3.05 16.28 16.97
CA LYS A 46 3.18 14.81 16.92
C LYS A 46 1.92 14.13 16.39
N ASP A 47 0.76 14.49 16.91
CA ASP A 47 -0.49 13.80 16.56
C ASP A 47 -0.87 14.04 15.10
N LYS A 48 -0.63 15.26 14.61
CA LYS A 48 -0.86 15.61 13.20
C LYS A 48 0.12 14.92 12.27
N PHE A 49 1.38 14.85 12.69
CA PHE A 49 2.40 14.16 11.91
C PHE A 49 2.11 12.66 11.81
N GLU A 50 1.82 11.98 12.92
CA GLU A 50 1.48 10.56 12.93
C GLU A 50 0.22 10.27 12.11
N ALA A 51 -0.84 11.08 12.24
CA ALA A 51 -2.05 10.95 11.43
C ALA A 51 -1.76 11.09 9.93
N HIS A 52 -0.90 12.06 9.54
CA HIS A 52 -0.48 12.25 8.15
C HIS A 52 0.39 11.09 7.65
N LEU A 53 1.34 10.63 8.48
CA LEU A 53 2.21 9.50 8.21
C LEU A 53 1.40 8.25 7.90
N PHE A 54 0.57 7.81 8.85
CA PHE A 54 -0.21 6.59 8.71
C PHE A 54 -1.16 6.68 7.50
N LYS A 55 -1.84 7.81 7.32
CA LYS A 55 -2.70 8.01 6.16
C LYS A 55 -1.95 7.92 4.83
N SER A 56 -0.71 8.43 4.78
CA SER A 56 0.10 8.36 3.57
C SER A 56 0.47 6.92 3.21
N PHE A 57 0.88 6.13 4.20
CA PHE A 57 1.20 4.71 3.98
C PHE A 57 -0.05 3.86 3.70
N ASP A 58 -1.18 4.12 4.37
CA ASP A 58 -2.46 3.49 4.04
C ASP A 58 -2.82 3.70 2.56
N ASN A 59 -2.59 4.92 2.04
CA ASN A 59 -2.83 5.23 0.63
C ASN A 59 -1.86 4.45 -0.29
N ILE A 60 -0.57 4.32 0.07
CA ILE A 60 0.40 3.52 -0.69
C ILE A 60 -0.09 2.08 -0.81
N PHE A 61 -0.46 1.45 0.30
CA PHE A 61 -0.98 0.07 0.29
C PHE A 61 -2.31 -0.04 -0.45
N ALA A 62 -3.19 0.96 -0.34
CA ALA A 62 -4.45 0.99 -1.07
C ALA A 62 -4.25 1.09 -2.59
N GLU A 63 -3.24 1.84 -3.04
CA GLU A 63 -2.89 1.89 -4.46
C GLU A 63 -2.34 0.56 -4.97
N LEU A 64 -1.47 -0.10 -4.20
CA LEU A 64 -0.93 -1.41 -4.54
C LEU A 64 -2.02 -2.50 -4.56
N ALA A 65 -2.97 -2.44 -3.62
CA ALA A 65 -4.09 -3.37 -3.61
C ALA A 65 -4.94 -3.34 -4.89
N ARG A 66 -5.00 -2.20 -5.60
CA ARG A 66 -5.72 -2.10 -6.89
C ARG A 66 -5.10 -2.95 -8.00
N GLU A 67 -3.86 -3.36 -7.84
CA GLU A 67 -3.14 -4.24 -8.78
C GLU A 67 -3.35 -5.73 -8.49
N LEU A 68 -3.95 -6.05 -7.34
CA LEU A 68 -4.36 -7.41 -6.98
C LEU A 68 -5.67 -7.79 -7.68
N PRO A 69 -5.98 -9.08 -7.86
CA PRO A 69 -7.25 -9.52 -8.41
C PRO A 69 -8.44 -8.98 -7.63
N GLU A 70 -9.56 -8.81 -8.32
CA GLU A 70 -10.80 -8.28 -7.74
C GLU A 70 -11.33 -9.15 -6.60
N ASN A 71 -11.91 -8.49 -5.59
CA ASN A 71 -12.46 -9.14 -4.40
C ASN A 71 -11.43 -9.90 -3.54
N TYR A 72 -10.14 -9.62 -3.69
CA TYR A 72 -9.12 -10.08 -2.74
C TYR A 72 -9.10 -9.17 -1.52
N HIS A 73 -8.74 -9.75 -0.37
CA HIS A 73 -8.64 -9.05 0.92
C HIS A 73 -7.21 -9.09 1.42
N TRP A 74 -6.57 -7.92 1.52
CA TRP A 74 -5.19 -7.79 1.95
C TRP A 74 -5.12 -7.17 3.35
N GLN A 75 -4.76 -7.97 4.35
CA GLN A 75 -4.58 -7.52 5.72
C GLN A 75 -3.09 -7.30 5.97
N ILE A 76 -2.72 -6.12 6.47
CA ILE A 76 -1.35 -5.72 6.76
C ILE A 76 -1.29 -5.28 8.22
N THR A 77 -0.26 -5.74 8.95
CA THR A 77 0.06 -5.25 10.28
C THR A 77 1.49 -4.74 10.27
N VAL A 78 1.65 -3.41 10.31
CA VAL A 78 2.97 -2.78 10.41
C VAL A 78 3.44 -2.88 11.86
N THR A 79 4.63 -3.45 12.07
CA THR A 79 5.23 -3.70 13.39
C THR A 79 6.44 -2.84 13.68
N ASP A 80 7.07 -2.25 12.63
CA ASP A 80 8.13 -1.26 12.77
C ASP A 80 8.21 -0.35 11.55
N LEU A 81 8.63 0.90 11.76
CA LEU A 81 8.91 1.88 10.72
C LEU A 81 10.11 2.74 11.15
N ASP A 82 11.06 2.90 10.22
CA ASP A 82 12.25 3.72 10.34
C ASP A 82 12.30 4.65 9.12
N LEU A 83 11.98 5.92 9.31
CA LEU A 83 11.94 6.90 8.23
C LEU A 83 13.34 7.27 7.76
N ALA A 84 13.49 7.53 6.47
CA ALA A 84 14.73 8.00 5.87
C ALA A 84 15.26 9.26 6.58
N GLY A 85 16.55 9.26 6.88
CA GLY A 85 17.20 10.38 7.56
C GLY A 85 17.08 10.33 9.08
N GLU A 86 17.57 11.36 9.74
CA GLU A 86 17.60 11.50 11.20
C GLU A 86 17.16 12.92 11.58
N VAL A 87 16.41 13.03 12.67
CA VAL A 87 16.06 14.34 13.25
C VAL A 87 17.22 14.89 14.04
N ARG A 88 17.68 16.09 13.66
CA ARG A 88 18.80 16.78 14.32
C ARG A 88 18.42 18.22 14.69
N PRO A 89 18.94 18.72 15.84
CA PRO A 89 18.76 20.13 16.19
C PRO A 89 19.51 21.03 15.19
N ARG A 90 18.92 22.18 14.89
CA ARG A 90 19.60 23.26 14.15
C ARG A 90 20.22 24.28 15.11
N PRO A 91 21.11 25.16 14.64
CA PRO A 91 21.66 26.25 15.45
C PRO A 91 20.60 27.19 16.03
N ASN A 92 19.44 27.35 15.37
CA ASN A 92 18.28 28.11 15.85
C ASN A 92 17.40 27.34 16.86
N GLY A 93 17.79 26.12 17.23
CA GLY A 93 17.08 25.27 18.19
C GLY A 93 15.91 24.47 17.62
N GLN A 94 15.51 24.69 16.36
CA GLN A 94 14.41 23.89 15.75
C GLN A 94 14.96 22.60 15.15
N PRO A 95 14.40 21.41 15.52
CA PRO A 95 14.82 20.15 14.92
C PRO A 95 14.39 20.04 13.45
N LEU A 96 15.18 19.31 12.66
CA LEU A 96 14.89 19.02 11.25
C LEU A 96 15.32 17.62 10.91
N ARG A 97 14.49 16.89 10.16
CA ARG A 97 14.88 15.61 9.55
C ARG A 97 15.87 15.86 8.41
N LYS A 98 17.09 15.32 8.57
CA LYS A 98 18.16 15.40 7.58
C LYS A 98 18.33 14.05 6.89
N ILE A 99 18.23 14.04 5.57
CA ILE A 99 18.37 12.82 4.76
C ILE A 99 19.87 12.57 4.51
N GLU A 100 20.38 11.46 5.04
CA GLU A 100 21.80 11.06 4.96
C GLU A 100 21.92 9.55 4.78
N SER A 101 22.99 9.08 4.16
CA SER A 101 23.19 7.66 3.78
C SER A 101 23.25 6.68 4.96
N GLY A 102 23.56 7.16 6.16
CA GLY A 102 23.61 6.35 7.39
C GLY A 102 22.23 5.95 7.91
N TYR A 103 21.21 6.72 7.59
CA TYR A 103 19.85 6.59 8.14
C TYR A 103 18.90 6.16 7.03
N ARG A 104 18.80 4.85 6.85
CA ARG A 104 18.14 4.21 5.71
C ARG A 104 16.68 3.95 6.02
N PRO A 105 15.76 4.18 5.09
CA PRO A 105 14.37 3.82 5.30
C PRO A 105 14.24 2.31 5.49
N ALA A 106 13.42 1.92 6.47
CA ALA A 106 13.07 0.53 6.71
C ALA A 106 11.62 0.41 7.17
N ILE A 107 10.99 -0.73 6.89
CA ILE A 107 9.65 -1.07 7.36
C ILE A 107 9.56 -2.57 7.59
N THR A 108 9.00 -2.97 8.73
CA THR A 108 8.66 -4.35 9.01
C THR A 108 7.14 -4.49 9.13
N PHE A 109 6.57 -5.46 8.42
CA PHE A 109 5.14 -5.75 8.49
C PHE A 109 4.83 -7.21 8.23
N GLU A 110 3.73 -7.67 8.80
CA GLU A 110 3.13 -8.96 8.48
C GLU A 110 1.95 -8.74 7.53
N TYR A 111 1.70 -9.68 6.64
CA TYR A 111 0.50 -9.63 5.82
C TYR A 111 -0.17 -10.97 5.64
N LYS A 112 -1.49 -10.91 5.37
CA LYS A 112 -2.32 -12.02 4.90
C LYS A 112 -3.09 -11.56 3.68
N LEU A 113 -2.98 -12.32 2.60
CA LEU A 113 -3.77 -12.14 1.39
C LEU A 113 -4.76 -13.28 1.27
N MET A 114 -6.04 -12.96 1.18
CA MET A 114 -7.13 -13.91 0.98
C MET A 114 -7.78 -13.66 -0.37
N ASP A 115 -8.27 -14.72 -0.99
CA ASP A 115 -9.03 -14.62 -2.24
C ASP A 115 -10.50 -14.18 -2.01
N SER A 116 -11.26 -14.08 -3.08
CA SER A 116 -12.69 -13.72 -3.06
C SER A 116 -13.60 -14.69 -2.29
N LYS A 117 -13.07 -15.84 -1.88
CA LYS A 117 -13.78 -16.85 -1.06
C LYS A 117 -13.25 -16.89 0.37
N ASN A 118 -12.43 -15.90 0.78
CA ASN A 118 -11.74 -15.84 2.06
C ASN A 118 -10.78 -17.03 2.31
N VAL A 119 -10.26 -17.65 1.25
CA VAL A 119 -9.21 -18.66 1.36
C VAL A 119 -7.85 -17.97 1.40
N LEU A 120 -7.00 -18.36 2.34
CA LEU A 120 -5.65 -17.82 2.46
C LEU A 120 -4.81 -18.17 1.22
N VAL A 121 -4.39 -17.15 0.48
CA VAL A 121 -3.52 -17.27 -0.70
C VAL A 121 -2.07 -17.20 -0.30
N LYS A 122 -1.72 -16.23 0.54
CA LYS A 122 -0.35 -16.00 1.00
C LYS A 122 -0.36 -15.29 2.35
N GLN A 123 0.60 -15.65 3.20
CA GLN A 123 0.98 -14.86 4.38
C GLN A 123 2.50 -14.85 4.50
N ASP A 124 3.05 -13.76 5.00
CA ASP A 124 4.47 -13.62 5.23
C ASP A 124 4.76 -12.50 6.23
N THR A 125 5.99 -12.50 6.75
CA THR A 125 6.60 -11.37 7.46
C THR A 125 7.64 -10.74 6.54
N VAL A 126 7.57 -9.46 6.35
CA VAL A 126 8.39 -8.68 5.42
C VAL A 126 9.24 -7.70 6.23
N ASP A 127 10.54 -7.74 6.01
CA ASP A 127 11.51 -6.80 6.56
C ASP A 127 12.24 -6.12 5.39
N LEU A 128 11.92 -4.85 5.15
CA LEU A 128 12.49 -4.07 4.07
C LEU A 128 13.45 -3.02 4.61
N LYS A 129 14.60 -2.91 3.96
CA LYS A 129 15.58 -1.86 4.18
C LYS A 129 16.23 -1.47 2.86
N ASP A 130 16.25 -0.17 2.54
CA ASP A 130 16.85 0.30 1.29
C ASP A 130 18.22 0.96 1.51
N PRO A 131 19.33 0.21 1.36
CA PRO A 131 20.68 0.74 1.54
C PRO A 131 21.10 1.68 0.41
N THR A 132 20.36 1.73 -0.68
CA THR A 132 20.70 2.48 -1.91
C THR A 132 19.75 3.64 -2.19
N PHE A 133 18.92 4.02 -1.23
CA PHE A 133 17.84 5.01 -1.41
C PHE A 133 18.30 6.36 -1.96
N LEU A 134 19.52 6.81 -1.63
CA LEU A 134 20.11 8.07 -2.14
C LEU A 134 20.75 7.95 -3.53
N SER A 135 20.89 6.74 -4.08
CA SER A 135 21.51 6.57 -5.41
C SER A 135 20.53 6.84 -6.56
N ARG A 136 19.25 7.07 -6.24
CA ARG A 136 18.19 7.34 -7.22
C ARG A 136 17.98 8.83 -7.42
N SER A 137 17.56 9.22 -8.63
CA SER A 137 17.27 10.63 -8.88
C SER A 137 16.05 11.11 -8.07
N PRO A 138 16.09 12.34 -7.52
CA PRO A 138 14.95 12.92 -6.80
C PRO A 138 13.66 12.97 -7.63
N GLN A 139 13.78 13.14 -8.96
CA GLN A 139 12.64 13.16 -9.88
C GLN A 139 11.96 11.78 -9.96
N LEU A 140 12.74 10.70 -10.04
CA LEU A 140 12.21 9.34 -10.04
C LEU A 140 11.45 9.03 -8.74
N LEU A 141 11.96 9.49 -7.61
CA LEU A 141 11.34 9.29 -6.31
C LEU A 141 10.14 10.20 -6.08
N GLY A 142 10.04 11.33 -6.76
CA GLY A 142 9.01 12.34 -6.49
C GLY A 142 9.23 13.11 -5.19
N VAL A 143 10.48 13.36 -4.82
CA VAL A 143 10.87 13.98 -3.53
C VAL A 143 10.15 15.30 -3.25
N ASN A 144 9.79 16.06 -4.29
CA ASN A 144 9.08 17.33 -4.13
C ASN A 144 7.55 17.23 -4.15
N THR A 145 7.00 16.03 -4.38
CA THR A 145 5.56 15.83 -4.59
C THR A 145 4.96 14.79 -3.66
N LYS A 146 5.78 13.93 -3.05
CA LYS A 146 5.36 12.85 -2.17
C LYS A 146 5.86 13.10 -0.75
N PRO A 147 5.06 12.81 0.27
CA PRO A 147 5.47 13.03 1.67
C PRO A 147 6.58 12.09 2.14
N PHE A 148 6.55 10.81 1.72
CA PHE A 148 7.51 9.76 2.11
C PHE A 148 8.05 9.02 0.88
N PRO A 149 8.82 9.71 0.02
CA PRO A 149 9.14 9.18 -1.31
C PRO A 149 10.11 7.99 -1.30
N TYR A 150 10.97 7.88 -0.31
CA TYR A 150 11.96 6.80 -0.18
C TYR A 150 11.27 5.51 0.25
N GLU A 151 10.42 5.60 1.25
CA GLU A 151 9.64 4.50 1.80
C GLU A 151 8.62 4.00 0.78
N GLU A 152 7.90 4.91 0.13
CA GLU A 152 6.95 4.55 -0.93
C GLU A 152 7.66 3.78 -2.05
N TYR A 153 8.82 4.28 -2.52
CA TYR A 153 9.58 3.61 -3.57
C TYR A 153 10.00 2.19 -3.13
N MET A 154 10.52 2.05 -1.92
CA MET A 154 10.96 0.77 -1.36
C MET A 154 9.80 -0.24 -1.30
N ILE A 155 8.62 0.17 -0.81
CA ILE A 155 7.44 -0.70 -0.71
C ILE A 155 6.94 -1.09 -2.11
N ARG A 156 6.88 -0.16 -3.07
CA ARG A 156 6.47 -0.44 -4.45
C ARG A 156 7.43 -1.41 -5.13
N GLN A 157 8.74 -1.22 -4.98
CA GLN A 157 9.74 -2.13 -5.54
C GLN A 157 9.60 -3.56 -4.98
N TRP A 158 9.36 -3.70 -3.69
CA TRP A 158 9.08 -4.99 -3.09
C TRP A 158 7.82 -5.63 -3.71
N PHE A 159 6.73 -4.88 -3.78
CA PHE A 159 5.46 -5.38 -4.31
C PHE A 159 5.59 -5.83 -5.77
N ASP A 160 6.19 -5.00 -6.63
CA ASP A 160 6.45 -5.32 -8.04
C ASP A 160 7.28 -6.59 -8.17
N GLN A 161 8.30 -6.76 -7.32
CA GLN A 161 9.12 -7.96 -7.30
C GLN A 161 8.33 -9.20 -6.89
N GLN A 162 7.45 -9.09 -5.89
CA GLN A 162 6.58 -10.21 -5.49
C GLN A 162 5.64 -10.62 -6.63
N GLN A 163 5.08 -9.67 -7.36
CA GLN A 163 4.25 -9.96 -8.54
C GLN A 163 5.07 -10.57 -9.68
N TYR A 164 6.27 -10.05 -9.95
CA TYR A 164 7.17 -10.60 -10.96
C TYR A 164 7.56 -12.05 -10.67
N GLN A 165 7.85 -12.36 -9.41
CA GLN A 165 8.17 -13.70 -8.95
C GLN A 165 6.93 -14.61 -8.80
N LYS A 166 5.74 -14.12 -9.07
CA LYS A 166 4.45 -14.81 -8.90
C LYS A 166 4.16 -15.26 -7.46
N VAL A 167 4.73 -14.57 -6.49
CA VAL A 167 4.43 -14.77 -5.06
C VAL A 167 3.11 -14.10 -4.71
N LEU A 168 2.89 -12.88 -5.21
CA LEU A 168 1.60 -12.21 -5.17
C LEU A 168 0.92 -12.28 -6.55
N PRO A 169 -0.40 -12.48 -6.59
CA PRO A 169 -1.14 -12.49 -7.85
C PRO A 169 -1.20 -11.09 -8.46
N ARG A 170 -1.38 -11.03 -9.77
CA ARG A 170 -1.59 -9.79 -10.52
C ARG A 170 -2.97 -9.79 -11.15
N LYS A 171 -3.59 -8.60 -11.23
CA LYS A 171 -4.85 -8.39 -11.93
C LYS A 171 -4.76 -8.65 -13.42
#